data_aeddfb6aa83d3095a056b838301db99d
#
_entry.id   aeddfb6aa83d3095a056b838301db99d
#
_cell.length_a   1.000
_cell.length_b   1.000
_cell.length_c   1.000
_cell.angle_alpha   90.00
_cell.angle_beta   90.00
_cell.angle_gamma   90.00
#
_symmetry.space_group_name_H-M   'P 1'
#
loop_
_entity.id
_entity.type
_entity.pdbx_description
1 polymer ?
#
loop_
_entity_poly.entity_id
_entity_poly.type
_entity_poly.pdbx_seq_one_letter_code
_entity_poly.pdbx_strand_id
1 'polypeptide(L)'
;MLRKALNALVSALPATVVEAHCDGPCGVYDPASARVAAEAVLSMTKKLKAMEAPAAGDAAALAAYNNTFGRYVAIKEEEAQKTKKELLILWTDYFKPEHLATFPDLHDTFW
;
A
#
# COMPACT_ATOMS: atom_id res chain seq x y z
N MET A 1 33.77 25.16 -6.29
CA MET A 1 34.73 24.51 -5.36
C MET A 1 34.08 24.11 -4.05
N LEU A 2 33.38 24.98 -3.35
CA LEU A 2 32.73 24.69 -2.05
C LEU A 2 31.81 23.45 -2.07
N ARG A 3 30.97 23.28 -3.11
CA ARG A 3 30.05 22.12 -3.21
C ARG A 3 30.78 20.77 -3.33
N LYS A 4 31.92 20.75 -4.04
CA LYS A 4 32.74 19.53 -4.16
C LYS A 4 33.42 19.17 -2.84
N ALA A 5 33.92 20.18 -2.11
CA ALA A 5 34.51 19.99 -0.80
C ALA A 5 33.47 19.52 0.22
N LEU A 6 32.26 20.08 0.19
CA LEU A 6 31.16 19.68 1.06
C LEU A 6 30.71 18.23 0.80
N ASN A 7 30.58 17.85 -0.48
CA ASN A 7 30.23 16.48 -0.83
C ASN A 7 31.32 15.47 -0.42
N ALA A 8 32.60 15.83 -0.55
CA ALA A 8 33.70 14.98 -0.10
C ALA A 8 33.69 14.82 1.43
N LEU A 9 33.38 15.88 2.16
CA LEU A 9 33.26 15.83 3.62
C LEU A 9 32.08 14.95 4.06
N VAL A 10 30.93 15.11 3.45
CA VAL A 10 29.74 14.29 3.74
C VAL A 10 29.99 12.81 3.42
N SER A 11 30.70 12.51 2.31
CA SER A 11 31.03 11.13 1.93
C SER A 11 32.08 10.48 2.84
N ALA A 12 32.83 11.26 3.59
CA ALA A 12 33.84 10.78 4.55
C ALA A 12 33.26 10.50 5.95
N LEU A 13 32.02 10.94 6.20
CA LEU A 13 31.35 10.63 7.46
C LEU A 13 30.76 9.22 7.41
N PRO A 14 30.85 8.44 8.52
CA PRO A 14 30.18 7.15 8.57
C PRO A 14 28.67 7.35 8.40
N ALA A 15 28.12 6.87 7.29
CA ALA A 15 26.68 6.89 7.09
C ALA A 15 26.06 5.76 7.92
N THR A 16 25.21 6.12 8.88
CA THR A 16 24.32 5.15 9.52
C THR A 16 23.20 4.85 8.55
N VAL A 17 23.12 3.60 8.09
CA VAL A 17 21.97 3.13 7.31
C VAL A 17 20.80 3.04 8.27
N VAL A 18 19.78 3.84 8.03
CA VAL A 18 18.55 3.86 8.81
C VAL A 18 17.47 3.21 7.98
N GLU A 19 16.91 2.13 8.49
CA GLU A 19 15.74 1.47 7.89
C GLU A 19 14.47 2.03 8.50
N ALA A 20 13.59 2.57 7.67
CA ALA A 20 12.35 3.17 8.15
C ALA A 20 11.20 2.85 7.20
N HIS A 21 10.04 2.47 7.74
CA HIS A 21 8.77 2.45 7.01
C HIS A 21 7.91 3.68 7.33
N CYS A 22 8.41 4.58 8.14
CA CYS A 22 7.83 5.84 8.59
C CYS A 22 8.92 6.91 8.64
N ASP A 23 8.60 8.13 9.07
CA ASP A 23 9.57 9.24 9.19
C ASP A 23 10.67 9.00 10.27
N GLY A 24 10.62 7.87 10.95
CA GLY A 24 11.61 7.46 11.95
C GLY A 24 12.10 6.02 11.72
N PRO A 25 13.33 5.69 12.17
CA PRO A 25 13.95 4.38 11.98
C PRO A 25 13.37 3.35 12.96
N CYS A 26 12.13 2.91 12.77
CA CYS A 26 11.46 1.98 13.69
C CYS A 26 11.89 0.51 13.51
N GLY A 27 12.40 0.13 12.33
CA GLY A 27 12.81 -1.25 12.03
C GLY A 27 11.67 -2.28 12.02
N VAL A 28 10.42 -1.83 12.04
CA VAL A 28 9.24 -2.71 12.07
C VAL A 28 8.61 -2.80 10.69
N TYR A 29 8.68 -3.99 10.09
CA TYR A 29 8.10 -4.28 8.78
C TYR A 29 7.31 -5.59 8.85
N ASP A 30 6.03 -5.54 8.48
CA ASP A 30 5.14 -6.70 8.46
C ASP A 30 4.21 -6.61 7.24
N PRO A 31 4.17 -7.63 6.36
CA PRO A 31 3.28 -7.67 5.22
C PRO A 31 1.79 -7.83 5.59
N ALA A 32 1.49 -8.10 6.85
CA ALA A 32 0.12 -8.30 7.32
C ALA A 32 -0.79 -7.10 7.03
N SER A 33 -0.28 -5.87 7.12
CA SER A 33 -1.04 -4.65 6.82
C SER A 33 -1.49 -4.61 5.36
N ALA A 34 -0.58 -4.91 4.43
CA ALA A 34 -0.89 -5.00 2.98
C ALA A 34 -1.91 -6.13 2.70
N ARG A 35 -1.72 -7.30 3.32
CA ARG A 35 -2.61 -8.45 3.15
C ARG A 35 -4.04 -8.14 3.64
N VAL A 36 -4.19 -7.59 4.83
CA VAL A 36 -5.51 -7.24 5.40
C VAL A 36 -6.22 -6.22 4.52
N ALA A 37 -5.53 -5.19 4.05
CA ALA A 37 -6.08 -4.20 3.14
C ALA A 37 -6.53 -4.85 1.81
N ALA A 38 -5.72 -5.73 1.22
CA ALA A 38 -6.06 -6.45 0.00
C ALA A 38 -7.28 -7.37 0.17
N GLU A 39 -7.38 -8.06 1.31
CA GLU A 39 -8.56 -8.89 1.66
C GLU A 39 -9.82 -8.03 1.80
N ALA A 40 -9.71 -6.81 2.35
CA ALA A 40 -10.81 -5.87 2.42
C ALA A 40 -11.27 -5.40 1.03
N VAL A 41 -10.34 -5.12 0.10
CA VAL A 41 -10.65 -4.82 -1.31
C VAL A 41 -11.43 -5.96 -1.95
N LEU A 42 -10.95 -7.19 -1.78
CA LEU A 42 -11.60 -8.39 -2.31
C LEU A 42 -13.03 -8.56 -1.74
N SER A 43 -13.18 -8.36 -0.43
CA SER A 43 -14.48 -8.45 0.26
C SER A 43 -15.46 -7.41 -0.29
N MET A 44 -15.04 -6.14 -0.40
CA MET A 44 -15.90 -5.08 -0.94
C MET A 44 -16.24 -5.31 -2.41
N THR A 45 -15.30 -5.80 -3.20
CA THR A 45 -15.56 -6.16 -4.60
C THR A 45 -16.62 -7.26 -4.73
N LYS A 46 -16.54 -8.31 -3.90
CA LYS A 46 -17.56 -9.37 -3.89
C LYS A 46 -18.93 -8.84 -3.48
N LYS A 47 -18.99 -7.98 -2.47
CA LYS A 47 -20.24 -7.35 -2.02
C LYS A 47 -20.85 -6.47 -3.10
N LEU A 48 -20.05 -5.64 -3.77
CA LEU A 48 -20.51 -4.80 -4.89
C LEU A 48 -21.07 -5.65 -6.04
N LYS A 49 -20.41 -6.74 -6.39
CA LYS A 49 -20.88 -7.65 -7.45
C LYS A 49 -22.19 -8.40 -7.09
N ALA A 50 -22.45 -8.59 -5.81
CA ALA A 50 -23.65 -9.26 -5.32
C ALA A 50 -24.83 -8.29 -5.08
N MET A 51 -24.62 -6.98 -5.22
CA MET A 51 -25.69 -6.00 -5.06
C MET A 51 -26.64 -6.04 -6.25
N GLU A 52 -27.94 -6.12 -5.96
CA GLU A 52 -29.02 -6.04 -6.95
C GLU A 52 -29.69 -4.66 -6.86
N ALA A 53 -29.90 -4.04 -8.01
CA ALA A 53 -30.62 -2.77 -8.08
C ALA A 53 -32.09 -2.99 -7.69
N PRO A 54 -32.69 -2.07 -6.93
CA PRO A 54 -34.10 -2.17 -6.53
C PRO A 54 -35.04 -2.01 -7.73
N ALA A 55 -36.27 -2.45 -7.56
CA ALA A 55 -37.32 -2.30 -8.58
C ALA A 55 -37.51 -0.83 -8.94
N ALA A 56 -37.87 -0.60 -10.21
CA ALA A 56 -38.17 0.74 -10.70
C ALA A 56 -39.34 1.37 -9.92
N GLY A 57 -39.20 2.64 -9.53
CA GLY A 57 -40.23 3.38 -8.81
C GLY A 57 -40.13 3.36 -7.30
N ASP A 58 -39.30 2.52 -6.69
CA ASP A 58 -39.05 2.53 -5.26
C ASP A 58 -37.91 3.49 -4.91
N ALA A 59 -38.22 4.76 -4.71
CA ALA A 59 -37.25 5.81 -4.41
C ALA A 59 -36.51 5.59 -3.07
N ALA A 60 -37.17 5.02 -2.07
CA ALA A 60 -36.56 4.77 -0.77
C ALA A 60 -35.54 3.62 -0.86
N ALA A 61 -35.89 2.52 -1.53
CA ALA A 61 -34.97 1.42 -1.78
C ALA A 61 -33.79 1.86 -2.66
N LEU A 62 -34.00 2.71 -3.66
CA LEU A 62 -32.95 3.25 -4.49
C LEU A 62 -31.98 4.12 -3.70
N ALA A 63 -32.49 4.97 -2.80
CA ALA A 63 -31.64 5.79 -1.93
C ALA A 63 -30.76 4.93 -1.01
N ALA A 64 -31.35 3.89 -0.39
CA ALA A 64 -30.62 2.95 0.46
C ALA A 64 -29.56 2.17 -0.34
N TYR A 65 -29.89 1.70 -1.54
CA TYR A 65 -28.96 1.04 -2.47
C TYR A 65 -27.78 1.96 -2.80
N ASN A 66 -28.04 3.18 -3.25
CA ASN A 66 -27.00 4.13 -3.63
C ASN A 66 -26.09 4.49 -2.46
N ASN A 67 -26.64 4.66 -1.27
CA ASN A 67 -25.86 4.90 -0.05
C ASN A 67 -24.92 3.72 0.25
N THR A 68 -25.42 2.49 0.20
CA THR A 68 -24.61 1.29 0.46
C THR A 68 -23.57 1.08 -0.62
N PHE A 69 -23.95 1.24 -1.89
CA PHE A 69 -23.03 1.13 -3.02
C PHE A 69 -21.88 2.14 -2.92
N GLY A 70 -22.20 3.41 -2.67
CA GLY A 70 -21.19 4.48 -2.52
C GLY A 70 -20.23 4.19 -1.37
N ARG A 71 -20.73 3.71 -0.24
CA ARG A 71 -19.87 3.33 0.90
C ARG A 71 -18.95 2.16 0.59
N TYR A 72 -19.43 1.13 -0.09
CA TYR A 72 -18.60 -0.02 -0.48
C TYR A 72 -17.53 0.37 -1.49
N VAL A 73 -17.86 1.24 -2.46
CA VAL A 73 -16.89 1.78 -3.41
C VAL A 73 -15.82 2.57 -2.68
N ALA A 74 -16.19 3.48 -1.77
CA ALA A 74 -15.24 4.29 -1.02
C ALA A 74 -14.26 3.43 -0.20
N ILE A 75 -14.77 2.45 0.54
CA ILE A 75 -13.93 1.51 1.32
C ILE A 75 -13.00 0.74 0.40
N LYS A 76 -13.50 0.22 -0.73
CA LYS A 76 -12.70 -0.53 -1.71
C LYS A 76 -11.53 0.31 -2.24
N GLU A 77 -11.79 1.56 -2.61
CA GLU A 77 -10.73 2.46 -3.14
C GLU A 77 -9.71 2.84 -2.07
N GLU A 78 -10.15 3.15 -0.85
CA GLU A 78 -9.26 3.49 0.26
C GLU A 78 -8.33 2.31 0.61
N GLU A 79 -8.88 1.11 0.75
CA GLU A 79 -8.09 -0.08 1.08
C GLU A 79 -7.17 -0.50 -0.08
N ALA A 80 -7.56 -0.23 -1.35
CA ALA A 80 -6.69 -0.44 -2.51
C ALA A 80 -5.47 0.49 -2.47
N GLN A 81 -5.65 1.77 -2.12
CA GLN A 81 -4.54 2.71 -1.95
C GLN A 81 -3.64 2.31 -0.78
N LYS A 82 -4.24 1.87 0.33
CA LYS A 82 -3.49 1.37 1.47
C LYS A 82 -2.65 0.14 1.11
N THR A 83 -3.22 -0.82 0.38
CA THR A 83 -2.47 -1.99 -0.12
C THR A 83 -1.24 -1.57 -0.93
N LYS A 84 -1.41 -0.66 -1.89
CA LYS A 84 -0.31 -0.15 -2.71
C LYS A 84 0.76 0.54 -1.86
N LYS A 85 0.35 1.37 -0.91
CA LYS A 85 1.27 2.10 -0.03
C LYS A 85 2.10 1.14 0.82
N GLU A 86 1.47 0.17 1.44
CA GLU A 86 2.15 -0.81 2.30
C GLU A 86 3.13 -1.70 1.49
N LEU A 87 2.76 -2.11 0.27
CA LEU A 87 3.65 -2.84 -0.62
C LEU A 87 4.83 -1.97 -1.08
N LEU A 88 4.58 -0.69 -1.37
CA LEU A 88 5.64 0.25 -1.74
C LEU A 88 6.65 0.45 -0.61
N ILE A 89 6.19 0.55 0.63
CA ILE A 89 7.05 0.64 1.82
C ILE A 89 7.95 -0.59 1.94
N LEU A 90 7.39 -1.80 1.79
CA LEU A 90 8.18 -3.03 1.79
C LEU A 90 9.24 -3.01 0.69
N TRP A 91 8.87 -2.59 -0.50
CA TRP A 91 9.79 -2.54 -1.64
C TRP A 91 10.90 -1.51 -1.47
N THR A 92 10.59 -0.30 -1.05
CA THR A 92 11.55 0.81 -0.99
C THR A 92 12.41 0.81 0.27
N ASP A 93 11.87 0.34 1.39
CA ASP A 93 12.49 0.53 2.69
C ASP A 93 13.05 -0.77 3.30
N TYR A 94 12.36 -1.90 3.04
CA TYR A 94 12.76 -3.19 3.62
C TYR A 94 13.67 -3.99 2.70
N PHE A 95 13.25 -4.22 1.43
CA PHE A 95 14.00 -5.07 0.52
C PHE A 95 15.27 -4.38 0.01
N LYS A 96 16.36 -5.16 -0.07
CA LYS A 96 17.70 -4.74 -0.48
C LYS A 96 18.28 -5.71 -1.49
N PRO A 97 19.33 -5.33 -2.25
CA PRO A 97 19.96 -6.19 -3.25
C PRO A 97 20.37 -7.58 -2.73
N GLU A 98 20.82 -7.68 -1.50
CA GLU A 98 21.21 -8.96 -0.88
C GLU A 98 20.06 -9.95 -0.74
N HIS A 99 18.80 -9.47 -0.66
CA HIS A 99 17.63 -10.34 -0.60
C HIS A 99 17.40 -11.12 -1.89
N LEU A 100 17.93 -10.64 -3.03
CA LEU A 100 17.84 -11.36 -4.31
C LEU A 100 18.57 -12.70 -4.29
N ALA A 101 19.54 -12.89 -3.42
CA ALA A 101 20.19 -14.19 -3.26
C ALA A 101 19.25 -15.27 -2.72
N THR A 102 18.31 -14.89 -1.85
CA THR A 102 17.29 -15.78 -1.27
C THR A 102 15.99 -15.80 -2.09
N PHE A 103 15.62 -14.67 -2.68
CA PHE A 103 14.40 -14.47 -3.44
C PHE A 103 14.72 -13.93 -4.85
N PRO A 104 15.20 -14.78 -5.77
CA PRO A 104 15.66 -14.33 -7.09
C PRO A 104 14.54 -13.75 -7.97
N ASP A 105 13.29 -14.08 -7.71
CA ASP A 105 12.10 -13.62 -8.39
C ASP A 105 11.43 -12.40 -7.72
N LEU A 106 12.14 -11.74 -6.80
CA LEU A 106 11.59 -10.63 -6.02
C LEU A 106 11.07 -9.48 -6.91
N HIS A 107 11.80 -9.12 -7.96
CA HIS A 107 11.38 -8.09 -8.92
C HIS A 107 10.09 -8.48 -9.63
N ASP A 108 10.00 -9.71 -10.13
CA ASP A 108 8.82 -10.21 -10.85
C ASP A 108 7.61 -10.30 -9.90
N THR A 109 7.83 -10.66 -8.65
CA THR A 109 6.77 -10.72 -7.62
C THR A 109 6.17 -9.34 -7.35
N PHE A 110 6.99 -8.29 -7.25
CA PHE A 110 6.49 -6.94 -7.03
C PHE A 110 5.93 -6.28 -8.30
N TRP A 111 6.46 -6.64 -9.44
CA TRP A 111 5.95 -6.16 -10.74
C TRP A 111 4.55 -6.67 -11.03
#